data_077786d5dd19736dc1bf2a24a4f21e82
#
_entry.id   077786d5dd19736dc1bf2a24a4f21e82
#
_cell.length_a   1.000
_cell.length_b   1.000
_cell.length_c   1.000
_cell.angle_alpha   90.00
_cell.angle_beta   90.00
_cell.angle_gamma   90.00
#
_symmetry.space_group_name_H-M   'P 1'
#
loop_
_entity.id
_entity.type
_entity.pdbx_description
1 polymer ?
#
loop_
_entity_poly.entity_id
_entity_poly.type
_entity_poly.pdbx_seq_one_letter_code
_entity_poly.pdbx_strand_id
1 'polypeptide(L)'
;MSITAERKQALVKDYALKPGDTGSPEVQVAILTERIGNLTEHFKTHVKDNHSRRGLLKLVSQRRQLLDYVKAKDEPRYKTLIERLGIRR
;
A
#
# COMPACT_ATOMS: atom_id res chain seq x y z
N MET A 1 13.44 5.39 0.30
CA MET A 1 12.60 4.28 -0.10
C MET A 1 11.45 3.99 0.86
N SER A 2 11.64 4.21 2.14
CA SER A 2 10.50 4.20 3.05
C SER A 2 9.81 5.57 2.99
N ILE A 3 8.55 5.61 3.40
CA ILE A 3 7.80 6.86 3.42
C ILE A 3 8.16 7.66 4.67
N THR A 4 8.04 8.97 4.59
CA THR A 4 8.26 9.85 5.74
C THR A 4 7.11 9.71 6.73
N ALA A 5 7.35 10.09 7.99
CA ALA A 5 6.30 10.09 9.01
C ALA A 5 5.14 11.00 8.61
N GLU A 6 5.43 12.15 8.01
CA GLU A 6 4.41 13.10 7.56
C GLU A 6 3.53 12.49 6.48
N ARG A 7 4.13 11.82 5.49
CA ARG A 7 3.37 11.16 4.42
C ARG A 7 2.53 10.02 4.97
N LYS A 8 3.10 9.25 5.89
CA LYS A 8 2.37 8.15 6.54
C LYS A 8 1.14 8.68 7.29
N GLN A 9 1.30 9.76 8.04
CA GLN A 9 0.18 10.39 8.74
C GLN A 9 -0.89 10.87 7.79
N ALA A 10 -0.51 11.46 6.65
CA ALA A 10 -1.45 11.89 5.63
C ALA A 10 -2.25 10.71 5.07
N LEU A 11 -1.59 9.58 4.79
CA LEU A 11 -2.26 8.38 4.31
C LEU A 11 -3.21 7.80 5.36
N VAL A 12 -2.79 7.77 6.61
CA VAL A 12 -3.65 7.31 7.70
C VAL A 12 -4.92 8.17 7.76
N LYS A 13 -4.76 9.49 7.70
CA LYS A 13 -5.88 10.41 7.75
C LYS A 13 -6.84 10.21 6.56
N ASP A 14 -6.29 10.04 5.36
CA ASP A 14 -7.09 9.93 4.14
C ASP A 14 -7.85 8.62 4.05
N TYR A 15 -7.30 7.55 4.57
CA TYR A 15 -7.87 6.20 4.40
C TYR A 15 -8.45 5.60 5.68
N ALA A 16 -8.34 6.29 6.81
CA ALA A 16 -8.91 5.82 8.07
C ALA A 16 -10.44 5.70 7.94
N LEU A 17 -10.98 4.63 8.50
CA LEU A 17 -12.43 4.41 8.50
C LEU A 17 -13.13 5.23 9.59
N LYS A 18 -12.37 5.63 10.60
CA LYS A 18 -12.87 6.43 11.72
C LYS A 18 -11.71 7.20 12.34
N PRO A 19 -11.96 8.26 13.12
CA PRO A 19 -10.89 8.99 13.80
C PRO A 19 -10.04 8.05 14.67
N GLY A 20 -8.73 8.20 14.59
CA GLY A 20 -7.79 7.38 15.34
C GLY A 20 -7.48 6.02 14.74
N ASP A 21 -8.08 5.68 13.61
CA ASP A 21 -7.80 4.42 12.92
C ASP A 21 -6.44 4.49 12.22
N THR A 22 -5.50 3.68 12.69
CA THR A 22 -4.15 3.61 12.11
C THR A 22 -3.83 2.24 11.56
N GLY A 23 -4.72 1.27 11.72
CA GLY A 23 -4.45 -0.14 11.40
C GLY A 23 -5.46 -0.84 10.53
N SER A 24 -6.44 -0.14 9.96
CA SER A 24 -7.40 -0.80 9.08
C SER A 24 -6.72 -1.31 7.81
N PRO A 25 -7.28 -2.34 7.15
CA PRO A 25 -6.72 -2.83 5.89
C PRO A 25 -6.56 -1.72 4.84
N GLU A 26 -7.51 -0.78 4.76
CA GLU A 26 -7.43 0.34 3.82
C GLU A 26 -6.18 1.20 4.07
N VAL A 27 -5.93 1.54 5.32
CA VAL A 27 -4.74 2.32 5.69
C VAL A 27 -3.47 1.54 5.36
N GLN A 28 -3.42 0.26 5.71
CA GLN A 28 -2.26 -0.58 5.44
C GLN A 28 -1.98 -0.70 3.95
N VAL A 29 -3.02 -0.90 3.12
CA VAL A 29 -2.86 -0.99 1.67
C VAL A 29 -2.36 0.33 1.10
N ALA A 30 -2.86 1.46 1.58
CA ALA A 30 -2.41 2.77 1.14
C ALA A 30 -0.91 2.97 1.44
N ILE A 31 -0.46 2.62 2.62
CA ILE A 31 0.95 2.71 3.02
C ILE A 31 1.81 1.79 2.15
N LEU A 32 1.38 0.54 1.96
CA LEU A 32 2.11 -0.41 1.11
C LEU A 32 2.21 0.07 -0.33
N THR A 33 1.15 0.65 -0.86
CA THR A 33 1.13 1.19 -2.23
C THR A 33 2.15 2.30 -2.39
N GLU A 34 2.24 3.22 -1.41
CA GLU A 34 3.25 4.28 -1.42
C GLU A 34 4.67 3.72 -1.37
N ARG A 35 4.92 2.75 -0.51
CA ARG A 35 6.23 2.12 -0.40
C ARG A 35 6.61 1.37 -1.67
N ILE A 36 5.66 0.67 -2.29
CA ILE A 36 5.89 -0.03 -3.55
C ILE A 36 6.25 0.98 -4.65
N GLY A 37 5.54 2.09 -4.72
CA GLY A 37 5.84 3.16 -5.67
C GLY A 37 7.24 3.72 -5.50
N ASN A 38 7.65 3.96 -4.26
CA ASN A 38 8.98 4.46 -3.95
C ASN A 38 10.08 3.48 -4.35
N LEU A 39 9.88 2.19 -4.10
CA LEU A 39 10.84 1.15 -4.51
C LEU A 39 10.89 1.00 -6.02
N THR A 40 9.75 1.08 -6.69
CA THR A 40 9.69 1.00 -8.15
C THR A 40 10.50 2.14 -8.76
N GLU A 41 10.37 3.35 -8.22
CA GLU A 41 11.15 4.49 -8.65
C GLU A 41 12.65 4.28 -8.40
N HIS A 42 12.99 3.69 -7.26
CA HIS A 42 14.38 3.34 -6.93
C HIS A 42 15.02 2.44 -7.99
N PHE A 43 14.27 1.48 -8.53
CA PHE A 43 14.80 0.54 -9.53
C PHE A 43 15.08 1.17 -10.88
N LYS A 44 14.59 2.36 -11.16
CA LYS A 44 14.94 3.08 -12.37
C LYS A 44 16.42 3.47 -12.40
N THR A 45 17.02 3.63 -11.21
CA THR A 45 18.45 3.97 -11.09
C THR A 45 19.30 2.87 -10.49
N HIS A 46 18.70 1.90 -9.83
CA HIS A 46 19.41 0.83 -9.10
C HIS A 46 18.88 -0.54 -9.53
N VAL A 47 18.99 -0.84 -10.82
CA VAL A 47 18.37 -2.05 -11.41
C VAL A 47 18.91 -3.36 -10.88
N LYS A 48 20.13 -3.37 -10.28
CA LYS A 48 20.77 -4.57 -9.79
C LYS A 48 20.66 -4.74 -8.27
N ASP A 49 19.82 -3.97 -7.61
CA ASP A 49 19.61 -4.06 -6.16
C ASP A 49 18.70 -5.23 -5.82
N ASN A 50 19.29 -6.41 -5.61
CA ASN A 50 18.52 -7.63 -5.35
C ASN A 50 17.82 -7.63 -3.99
N HIS A 51 18.39 -6.96 -2.99
CA HIS A 51 17.75 -6.87 -1.69
C HIS A 51 16.45 -6.06 -1.76
N SER A 52 16.48 -4.95 -2.47
CA SER A 52 15.28 -4.14 -2.66
C SER A 52 14.23 -4.86 -3.51
N ARG A 53 14.65 -5.69 -4.48
CA ARG A 53 13.71 -6.49 -5.26
C ARG A 53 12.97 -7.50 -4.39
N ARG A 54 13.66 -8.16 -3.47
CA ARG A 54 13.03 -9.08 -2.53
C ARG A 54 12.03 -8.33 -1.63
N GLY A 55 12.45 -7.15 -1.15
CA GLY A 55 11.55 -6.30 -0.36
C GLY A 55 10.32 -5.88 -1.13
N LEU A 56 10.48 -5.50 -2.40
CA LEU A 56 9.36 -5.12 -3.25
C LEU A 56 8.38 -6.28 -3.42
N LEU A 57 8.88 -7.48 -3.73
CA LEU A 57 8.02 -8.65 -3.89
C LEU A 57 7.25 -8.96 -2.61
N LYS A 58 7.89 -8.82 -1.45
CA LYS A 58 7.23 -9.01 -0.16
C LYS A 58 6.11 -8.00 0.05
N LEU A 59 6.35 -6.74 -0.26
CA LEU A 59 5.34 -5.69 -0.12
C LEU A 59 4.16 -5.92 -1.07
N VAL A 60 4.43 -6.31 -2.30
CA VAL A 60 3.37 -6.62 -3.28
C VAL A 60 2.52 -7.78 -2.78
N SER A 61 3.16 -8.82 -2.25
CA SER A 61 2.45 -9.99 -1.70
C SER A 61 1.58 -9.61 -0.51
N GLN A 62 2.10 -8.79 0.41
CA GLN A 62 1.35 -8.31 1.57
C GLN A 62 0.14 -7.47 1.14
N ARG A 63 0.32 -6.58 0.17
CA ARG A 63 -0.77 -5.77 -0.36
C ARG A 63 -1.86 -6.65 -0.96
N ARG A 64 -1.47 -7.66 -1.73
CA ARG A 64 -2.41 -8.58 -2.35
C ARG A 64 -3.24 -9.33 -1.30
N GLN A 65 -2.59 -9.80 -0.22
CA GLN A 65 -3.27 -10.49 0.86
C GLN A 65 -4.30 -9.59 1.54
N LEU A 66 -3.94 -8.33 1.80
CA LEU A 66 -4.86 -7.37 2.41
C LEU A 66 -6.02 -7.05 1.49
N LEU A 67 -5.76 -6.88 0.19
CA LEU A 67 -6.83 -6.63 -0.79
C LEU A 67 -7.78 -7.82 -0.90
N ASP A 68 -7.26 -9.04 -0.89
CA ASP A 68 -8.10 -10.24 -0.91
C ASP A 68 -8.96 -10.33 0.35
N TYR A 69 -8.41 -9.96 1.49
CA TYR A 69 -9.15 -9.92 2.75
C TYR A 69 -10.32 -8.91 2.66
N VAL A 70 -10.05 -7.70 2.20
CA VAL A 70 -11.09 -6.66 2.09
C VAL A 70 -12.16 -7.10 1.10
N LYS A 71 -11.77 -7.69 -0.03
CA LYS A 71 -12.71 -8.16 -1.04
C LYS A 71 -13.64 -9.24 -0.47
N ALA A 72 -13.10 -10.14 0.35
CA ALA A 72 -13.90 -11.20 0.98
C ALA A 72 -14.85 -10.66 2.03
N LYS A 73 -14.46 -9.59 2.73
CA LYS A 73 -15.28 -9.02 3.80
C LYS A 73 -16.29 -7.99 3.30
N ASP A 74 -15.91 -7.18 2.32
CA ASP A 74 -16.76 -6.09 1.84
C ASP A 74 -16.30 -5.69 0.44
N GLU A 75 -16.94 -6.24 -0.58
CA GLU A 75 -16.57 -5.99 -1.97
C GLU A 75 -16.69 -4.52 -2.37
N PRO A 76 -17.74 -3.77 -1.98
CA PRO A 76 -17.78 -2.34 -2.28
C PRO A 76 -16.61 -1.54 -1.72
N ARG A 77 -16.17 -1.86 -0.51
CA ARG A 77 -14.97 -1.23 0.07
C ARG A 77 -13.73 -1.53 -0.77
N TYR A 78 -13.60 -2.78 -1.21
CA TYR A 78 -12.49 -3.20 -2.07
C TYR A 78 -12.47 -2.39 -3.37
N LYS A 79 -13.61 -2.28 -4.04
CA LYS A 79 -13.71 -1.53 -5.30
C LYS A 79 -13.35 -0.05 -5.10
N THR A 80 -13.88 0.57 -4.06
CA THR A 80 -13.57 1.96 -3.73
C THR A 80 -12.08 2.15 -3.50
N LEU A 81 -11.47 1.23 -2.75
CA LEU A 81 -10.05 1.31 -2.42
C LEU A 81 -9.17 1.22 -3.65
N ILE A 82 -9.40 0.26 -4.54
CA ILE A 82 -8.58 0.11 -5.74
C ILE A 82 -8.76 1.29 -6.70
N GLU A 83 -9.95 1.87 -6.77
CA GLU A 83 -10.18 3.07 -7.58
C GLU A 83 -9.40 4.26 -7.03
N ARG A 84 -9.44 4.48 -5.70
CA ARG A 84 -8.73 5.58 -5.06
C ARG A 84 -7.21 5.48 -5.23
N LEU A 85 -6.68 4.27 -5.19
CA LEU A 85 -5.24 4.03 -5.28
C LEU A 85 -4.75 3.80 -6.70
N GLY A 86 -5.67 3.65 -7.66
CA GLY A 86 -5.31 3.36 -9.03
C GLY A 86 -4.64 2.00 -9.22
N ILE A 87 -5.02 1.03 -8.41
CA ILE A 87 -4.44 -0.31 -8.43
C ILE A 87 -5.25 -1.20 -9.36
N ARG A 88 -4.54 -2.07 -10.07
CA ARG A 88 -5.15 -3.17 -10.82
C ARG A 88 -5.14 -4.42 -9.98
N ARG A 89 -6.32 -5.00 -9.82
CA ARG A 89 -6.35 -6.23 -9.07
C ARG A 89 -7.49 -7.14 -9.50
#